data_c3e2ac12716d845ff1cb2526cf959659
#
_entry.id   c3e2ac12716d845ff1cb2526cf959659
#
_cell.length_a   1.000
_cell.length_b   1.000
_cell.length_c   1.000
_cell.angle_alpha   90.00
_cell.angle_beta   90.00
_cell.angle_gamma   90.00
#
_symmetry.space_group_name_H-M   'P 1'
#
loop_
_entity.id
_entity.type
_entity.pdbx_description
1 polymer ?
#
loop_
_entity_poly.entity_id
_entity_poly.type
_entity_poly.pdbx_seq_one_letter_code
_entity_poly.pdbx_strand_id
1 'polypeptide(L)'
;LFEVSVPYTRSLRIDRGQWVKNYRLYFNSTHWVTHIVQGPDGRQWYAIKDSYGRNYYARTGHLRKIEASELAPISPETPRNQKWIEVLVEDQELRAYEQGEIVMQTRISSGLPLNRELEPGELPTETPLGDFHITVKTVCRHMGESHFTDQLDSGAYPGVPWVCFFDKDGYSLHGTYWHNNFGNRMSHGCVNMRCEDAKWLYRWALPPAQPEDWQISGWGIRVSVRP
;
A
#
# COMPACT_ATOMS: atom_id res chain seq x y z
N LEU A 1 -13.86 0.35 3.69
CA LEU A 1 -12.56 -0.32 3.58
C LEU A 1 -12.53 -1.56 4.46
N PHE A 2 -11.92 -2.63 3.96
CA PHE A 2 -11.79 -3.92 4.66
C PHE A 2 -10.35 -4.41 4.56
N GLU A 3 -9.90 -5.19 5.53
CA GLU A 3 -8.61 -5.88 5.49
C GLU A 3 -8.79 -7.40 5.68
N VAL A 4 -7.90 -8.17 5.10
CA VAL A 4 -7.88 -9.63 5.29
C VAL A 4 -7.41 -9.94 6.71
N SER A 5 -8.26 -10.66 7.46
CA SER A 5 -8.07 -10.98 8.88
C SER A 5 -7.66 -12.44 9.13
N VAL A 6 -7.52 -13.23 8.08
CA VAL A 6 -7.02 -14.61 8.11
C VAL A 6 -5.66 -14.68 7.43
N PRO A 7 -4.83 -15.72 7.63
CA PRO A 7 -3.52 -15.79 7.00
C PRO A 7 -3.56 -15.59 5.48
N TYR A 8 -4.55 -16.17 4.82
CA TYR A 8 -4.87 -15.88 3.42
C TYR A 8 -6.29 -16.31 3.07
N THR A 9 -6.82 -15.74 1.97
CA THR A 9 -8.07 -16.19 1.34
C THR A 9 -7.92 -16.24 -0.18
N ARG A 10 -8.57 -17.20 -0.82
CA ARG A 10 -8.65 -17.26 -2.28
C ARG A 10 -9.79 -16.36 -2.74
N SER A 11 -9.50 -15.37 -3.55
CA SER A 11 -10.54 -14.63 -4.25
C SER A 11 -11.02 -15.39 -5.50
N LEU A 12 -12.22 -15.04 -5.94
CA LEU A 12 -12.82 -15.51 -7.19
C LEU A 12 -13.12 -14.31 -8.08
N ARG A 13 -13.21 -14.53 -9.39
CA ARG A 13 -13.76 -13.59 -10.36
C ARG A 13 -14.82 -14.27 -11.20
N ILE A 14 -15.65 -13.50 -11.87
CA ILE A 14 -16.58 -14.02 -12.87
C ILE A 14 -15.94 -13.88 -14.25
N ASP A 15 -15.81 -14.98 -14.95
CA ASP A 15 -15.33 -15.07 -16.32
C ASP A 15 -16.36 -15.80 -17.16
N ARG A 16 -16.91 -15.11 -18.18
CA ARG A 16 -17.97 -15.65 -19.05
C ARG A 16 -19.14 -16.28 -18.26
N GLY A 17 -19.54 -15.61 -17.18
CA GLY A 17 -20.63 -16.06 -16.31
C GLY A 17 -20.30 -17.16 -15.31
N GLN A 18 -19.05 -17.61 -15.26
CA GLN A 18 -18.61 -18.65 -14.33
C GLN A 18 -17.65 -18.12 -13.26
N TRP A 19 -17.77 -18.65 -12.04
CA TRP A 19 -16.86 -18.38 -10.96
C TRP A 19 -15.54 -19.12 -11.17
N VAL A 20 -14.45 -18.37 -11.30
CA VAL A 20 -13.10 -18.93 -11.48
C VAL A 20 -12.16 -18.39 -10.41
N LYS A 21 -11.12 -19.16 -10.09
CA LYS A 21 -10.08 -18.76 -9.15
C LYS A 21 -9.38 -17.49 -9.62
N ASN A 22 -8.98 -16.67 -8.64
CA ASN A 22 -8.25 -15.44 -8.86
C ASN A 22 -7.18 -15.28 -7.76
N TYR A 23 -6.75 -14.07 -7.47
CA TYR A 23 -5.69 -13.77 -6.50
C TYR A 23 -5.84 -14.52 -5.17
N ARG A 24 -4.70 -14.88 -4.58
CA ARG A 24 -4.63 -15.12 -3.16
C ARG A 24 -4.45 -13.77 -2.44
N LEU A 25 -5.38 -13.46 -1.54
CA LEU A 25 -5.32 -12.27 -0.71
C LEU A 25 -4.74 -12.68 0.64
N TYR A 26 -3.76 -11.93 1.12
CA TYR A 26 -3.01 -12.26 2.33
C TYR A 26 -3.39 -11.36 3.50
N PHE A 27 -3.09 -11.81 4.70
CA PHE A 27 -3.26 -11.05 5.94
C PHE A 27 -2.72 -9.62 5.79
N ASN A 28 -3.45 -8.64 6.33
CA ASN A 28 -3.15 -7.19 6.24
C ASN A 28 -3.26 -6.56 4.84
N SER A 29 -3.57 -7.30 3.76
CA SER A 29 -3.95 -6.63 2.52
C SER A 29 -5.29 -5.93 2.67
N THR A 30 -5.43 -4.73 2.11
CA THR A 30 -6.64 -3.89 2.24
C THR A 30 -7.42 -3.87 0.94
N HIS A 31 -8.76 -3.83 1.04
CA HIS A 31 -9.64 -3.96 -0.11
C HIS A 31 -10.86 -3.06 0.01
N TRP A 32 -11.24 -2.44 -1.11
CA TRP A 32 -12.44 -1.63 -1.19
C TRP A 32 -13.64 -2.48 -1.57
N VAL A 33 -14.49 -2.77 -0.58
CA VAL A 33 -15.73 -3.54 -0.76
C VAL A 33 -16.84 -2.61 -1.21
N THR A 34 -17.54 -3.00 -2.26
CA THR A 34 -18.66 -2.22 -2.82
C THR A 34 -20.03 -2.73 -2.36
N HIS A 35 -20.22 -4.04 -2.32
CA HIS A 35 -21.47 -4.68 -1.91
C HIS A 35 -21.27 -6.16 -1.55
N ILE A 36 -22.34 -6.82 -1.12
CA ILE A 36 -22.36 -8.24 -0.82
C ILE A 36 -23.13 -8.95 -1.93
N VAL A 37 -22.61 -10.12 -2.33
CA VAL A 37 -23.24 -11.01 -3.32
C VAL A 37 -23.38 -12.42 -2.75
N GLN A 38 -24.24 -13.24 -3.35
CA GLN A 38 -24.26 -14.67 -3.11
C GLN A 38 -23.18 -15.34 -3.95
N GLY A 39 -22.26 -16.03 -3.30
CA GLY A 39 -21.18 -16.74 -3.97
C GLY A 39 -21.56 -18.11 -4.48
N PRO A 40 -20.63 -18.84 -5.12
CA PRO A 40 -20.88 -20.15 -5.74
C PRO A 40 -21.21 -21.26 -4.74
N ASP A 41 -20.90 -21.05 -3.47
CA ASP A 41 -21.19 -21.97 -2.36
C ASP A 41 -22.49 -21.61 -1.58
N GLY A 42 -23.29 -20.69 -2.12
CA GLY A 42 -24.51 -20.21 -1.49
C GLY A 42 -24.30 -19.29 -0.28
N ARG A 43 -23.05 -18.95 0.06
CA ARG A 43 -22.71 -18.05 1.17
C ARG A 43 -22.53 -16.62 0.68
N GLN A 44 -22.47 -15.69 1.63
CA GLN A 44 -22.19 -14.28 1.34
C GLN A 44 -20.71 -14.07 1.01
N TRP A 45 -20.48 -13.26 -0.02
CA TRP A 45 -19.17 -12.84 -0.49
C TRP A 45 -19.15 -11.32 -0.66
N TYR A 46 -18.03 -10.71 -0.34
CA TYR A 46 -17.77 -9.30 -0.63
C TYR A 46 -17.35 -9.13 -2.09
N ALA A 47 -18.02 -8.21 -2.79
CA ALA A 47 -17.56 -7.70 -4.07
C ALA A 47 -16.52 -6.61 -3.82
N ILE A 48 -15.33 -6.83 -4.31
CA ILE A 48 -14.17 -5.95 -4.17
C ILE A 48 -13.91 -5.29 -5.52
N LYS A 49 -13.72 -3.97 -5.50
CA LYS A 49 -13.29 -3.20 -6.66
C LYS A 49 -11.82 -2.84 -6.51
N ASP A 50 -10.98 -3.20 -7.48
CA ASP A 50 -9.56 -2.87 -7.46
C ASP A 50 -9.26 -1.48 -8.05
N SER A 51 -8.00 -1.06 -7.99
CA SER A 51 -7.56 0.24 -8.50
C SER A 51 -7.62 0.38 -10.04
N TYR A 52 -7.88 -0.70 -10.76
CA TYR A 52 -8.17 -0.69 -12.22
C TYR A 52 -9.66 -0.70 -12.52
N GLY A 53 -10.53 -0.61 -11.50
CA GLY A 53 -11.98 -0.63 -11.66
C GLY A 53 -12.58 -2.02 -11.88
N ARG A 54 -11.81 -3.10 -11.71
CA ARG A 54 -12.23 -4.49 -11.94
C ARG A 54 -12.79 -5.08 -10.66
N ASN A 55 -13.70 -6.06 -10.80
CA ASN A 55 -14.30 -6.73 -9.66
C ASN A 55 -13.74 -8.12 -9.45
N TYR A 56 -13.50 -8.47 -8.20
CA TYR A 56 -13.28 -9.82 -7.72
C TYR A 56 -13.95 -10.00 -6.35
N TYR A 57 -14.01 -11.21 -5.84
CA TYR A 57 -14.87 -11.55 -4.73
C TYR A 57 -14.11 -12.34 -3.67
N ALA A 58 -14.38 -12.07 -2.40
CA ALA A 58 -13.80 -12.79 -1.27
C ALA A 58 -14.87 -13.12 -0.22
N ARG A 59 -14.65 -14.17 0.56
CA ARG A 59 -15.59 -14.60 1.62
C ARG A 59 -15.71 -13.54 2.71
N THR A 60 -16.93 -13.21 3.10
CA THR A 60 -17.19 -12.19 4.13
C THR A 60 -16.53 -12.50 5.48
N GLY A 61 -16.47 -13.76 5.89
CA GLY A 61 -15.82 -14.17 7.15
C GLY A 61 -14.29 -14.11 7.16
N HIS A 62 -13.65 -13.75 6.03
CA HIS A 62 -12.19 -13.66 5.92
C HIS A 62 -11.68 -12.23 5.90
N LEU A 63 -12.57 -11.25 5.83
CA LEU A 63 -12.22 -9.84 5.86
C LEU A 63 -12.97 -9.17 7.03
N ARG A 64 -12.28 -8.32 7.77
CA ARG A 64 -12.88 -7.43 8.74
C ARG A 64 -13.03 -6.02 8.17
N LYS A 65 -14.07 -5.33 8.55
CA LYS A 65 -14.22 -3.91 8.27
C LYS A 65 -13.19 -3.12 9.10
N ILE A 66 -12.55 -2.16 8.47
CA ILE A 66 -11.74 -1.16 9.16
C ILE A 66 -12.69 -0.04 9.60
N GLU A 67 -12.75 0.24 10.89
CA GLU A 67 -13.64 1.25 11.43
C GLU A 67 -13.12 2.67 11.20
N ALA A 68 -14.02 3.65 11.12
CA ALA A 68 -13.66 5.05 10.85
C ALA A 68 -12.64 5.60 11.86
N SER A 69 -12.74 5.21 13.12
CA SER A 69 -11.78 5.59 14.17
C SER A 69 -10.36 5.09 13.92
N GLU A 70 -10.20 3.95 13.22
CA GLU A 70 -8.90 3.42 12.82
C GLU A 70 -8.26 4.22 11.67
N LEU A 71 -9.04 5.04 10.97
CA LEU A 71 -8.61 5.89 9.85
C LEU A 71 -8.46 7.36 10.23
N ALA A 72 -8.88 7.74 11.45
CA ALA A 72 -8.80 9.10 11.91
C ALA A 72 -7.37 9.69 11.74
N PRO A 73 -7.22 10.87 11.14
CA PRO A 73 -5.92 11.52 10.98
C PRO A 73 -5.22 11.75 12.32
N ILE A 74 -3.89 11.71 12.31
CA ILE A 74 -3.03 11.96 13.46
C ILE A 74 -2.46 13.38 13.32
N SER A 75 -2.66 14.23 14.32
CA SER A 75 -2.23 15.65 14.35
C SER A 75 -2.47 16.38 13.01
N PRO A 76 -3.71 16.38 12.47
CA PRO A 76 -4.00 17.00 11.18
C PRO A 76 -3.86 18.53 11.20
N GLU A 77 -3.88 19.14 12.39
CA GLU A 77 -3.75 20.58 12.64
C GLU A 77 -2.29 21.06 12.57
N THR A 78 -1.31 20.16 12.70
CA THR A 78 0.10 20.53 12.61
C THR A 78 0.43 20.98 11.18
N PRO A 79 0.98 22.20 11.00
CA PRO A 79 1.32 22.73 9.70
C PRO A 79 2.26 21.82 8.90
N ARG A 80 2.04 21.73 7.59
CA ARG A 80 2.83 20.88 6.68
C ARG A 80 4.34 21.08 6.79
N ASN A 81 4.80 22.32 6.95
CA ASN A 81 6.22 22.65 7.09
C ASN A 81 6.84 22.23 8.43
N GLN A 82 6.04 21.76 9.36
CA GLN A 82 6.48 21.20 10.64
C GLN A 82 6.44 19.67 10.67
N LYS A 83 6.06 19.03 9.55
CA LYS A 83 6.07 17.57 9.36
C LYS A 83 6.95 17.22 8.19
N TRP A 84 7.81 16.22 8.34
CA TRP A 84 8.57 15.64 7.21
C TRP A 84 8.98 14.21 7.50
N ILE A 85 9.30 13.49 6.43
CA ILE A 85 9.81 12.13 6.48
C ILE A 85 11.25 12.14 6.00
N GLU A 86 12.12 11.40 6.68
CA GLU A 86 13.46 11.07 6.25
C GLU A 86 13.57 9.57 6.02
N VAL A 87 14.09 9.19 4.86
CA VAL A 87 14.37 7.80 4.48
C VAL A 87 15.87 7.65 4.35
N LEU A 88 16.49 6.83 5.20
CA LEU A 88 17.92 6.53 5.23
C LEU A 88 18.14 5.19 4.54
N VAL A 89 18.60 5.25 3.29
CA VAL A 89 18.64 4.07 2.40
C VAL A 89 19.76 3.09 2.79
N GLU A 90 20.89 3.58 3.33
CA GLU A 90 21.97 2.71 3.81
C GLU A 90 21.61 2.05 5.14
N ASP A 91 20.95 2.79 6.03
CA ASP A 91 20.53 2.29 7.33
C ASP A 91 19.25 1.43 7.26
N GLN A 92 18.53 1.47 6.13
CA GLN A 92 17.22 0.85 5.94
C GLN A 92 16.23 1.28 7.04
N GLU A 93 16.16 2.58 7.26
CA GLU A 93 15.36 3.21 8.31
C GLU A 93 14.53 4.38 7.78
N LEU A 94 13.36 4.57 8.36
CA LEU A 94 12.50 5.73 8.13
C LEU A 94 12.25 6.43 9.44
N ARG A 95 12.36 7.76 9.44
CA ARG A 95 11.99 8.64 10.54
C ARG A 95 10.93 9.64 10.11
N ALA A 96 9.90 9.80 10.92
CA ALA A 96 8.91 10.85 10.78
C ALA A 96 9.14 11.91 11.87
N TYR A 97 9.18 13.15 11.44
CA TYR A 97 9.43 14.30 12.33
C TYR A 97 8.20 15.20 12.39
N GLU A 98 7.86 15.64 13.59
CA GLU A 98 6.86 16.66 13.84
C GLU A 98 7.40 17.69 14.82
N GLN A 99 7.36 18.98 14.44
CA GLN A 99 7.86 20.10 15.25
C GLN A 99 9.33 19.95 15.69
N GLY A 100 10.14 19.26 14.89
CA GLY A 100 11.56 19.01 15.17
C GLY A 100 11.85 17.72 15.93
N GLU A 101 10.84 17.05 16.46
CA GLU A 101 10.98 15.81 17.22
C GLU A 101 10.68 14.57 16.35
N ILE A 102 11.37 13.47 16.61
CA ILE A 102 11.04 12.17 15.98
C ILE A 102 9.78 11.61 16.64
N VAL A 103 8.70 11.51 15.87
CA VAL A 103 7.42 10.95 16.33
C VAL A 103 7.22 9.49 15.91
N MET A 104 8.02 9.02 14.96
CA MET A 104 8.06 7.62 14.52
C MET A 104 9.44 7.29 13.95
N GLN A 105 9.93 6.11 14.27
CA GLN A 105 11.15 5.52 13.69
C GLN A 105 10.92 4.03 13.45
N THR A 106 11.22 3.54 12.23
CA THR A 106 11.00 2.13 11.87
C THR A 106 12.00 1.64 10.85
N ARG A 107 12.24 0.32 10.85
CA ARG A 107 12.98 -0.37 9.80
C ARG A 107 12.13 -0.52 8.56
N ILE A 108 12.75 -0.31 7.40
CA ILE A 108 12.12 -0.38 6.07
C ILE A 108 12.86 -1.36 5.17
N SER A 109 12.34 -1.54 3.95
CA SER A 109 13.07 -2.17 2.86
C SER A 109 12.97 -1.28 1.62
N SER A 110 14.07 -0.64 1.25
CA SER A 110 14.19 0.20 0.06
C SER A 110 14.46 -0.63 -1.20
N GLY A 111 14.65 0.05 -2.32
CA GLY A 111 14.90 -0.55 -3.63
C GLY A 111 16.24 -1.27 -3.74
N LEU A 112 16.24 -2.38 -4.46
CA LEU A 112 17.44 -3.15 -4.78
C LEU A 112 18.32 -2.39 -5.78
N PRO A 113 19.66 -2.41 -5.64
CA PRO A 113 20.54 -1.86 -6.66
C PRO A 113 20.41 -2.66 -7.96
N LEU A 114 20.35 -1.96 -9.08
CA LEU A 114 20.35 -2.57 -10.40
C LEU A 114 21.79 -2.77 -10.88
N ASN A 115 22.21 -4.03 -11.04
CA ASN A 115 23.56 -4.38 -11.46
C ASN A 115 23.71 -4.56 -12.98
N ARG A 116 22.85 -3.90 -13.77
CA ARG A 116 22.86 -3.88 -15.24
C ARG A 116 22.38 -2.52 -15.75
N GLU A 117 22.54 -2.27 -17.02
CA GLU A 117 21.94 -1.10 -17.68
C GLU A 117 20.41 -1.22 -17.74
N LEU A 118 19.73 -0.08 -17.65
CA LEU A 118 18.28 0.00 -17.79
C LEU A 118 17.87 -0.23 -19.25
N GLU A 119 16.84 -1.00 -19.47
CA GLU A 119 16.20 -1.12 -20.76
C GLU A 119 15.43 0.18 -21.11
N PRO A 120 15.21 0.50 -22.38
CA PRO A 120 14.44 1.67 -22.76
C PRO A 120 13.04 1.68 -22.16
N GLY A 121 12.73 2.68 -21.34
CA GLY A 121 11.45 2.82 -20.64
C GLY A 121 11.36 2.09 -19.31
N GLU A 122 12.40 1.39 -18.90
CA GLU A 122 12.48 0.78 -17.56
C GLU A 122 12.81 1.85 -16.52
N LEU A 123 12.19 1.72 -15.33
CA LEU A 123 12.50 2.56 -14.18
C LEU A 123 13.59 1.92 -13.32
N PRO A 124 14.45 2.72 -12.66
CA PRO A 124 15.42 2.22 -11.70
C PRO A 124 14.73 1.43 -10.58
N THR A 125 15.36 0.33 -10.17
CA THR A 125 14.89 -0.44 -9.01
C THR A 125 15.39 0.12 -7.68
N GLU A 126 16.30 1.08 -7.71
CA GLU A 126 16.75 1.81 -6.53
C GLU A 126 15.72 2.86 -6.10
N THR A 127 15.59 3.07 -4.80
CA THR A 127 14.82 4.18 -4.28
C THR A 127 15.52 5.50 -4.63
N PRO A 128 14.88 6.45 -5.32
CA PRO A 128 15.53 7.68 -5.78
C PRO A 128 15.93 8.55 -4.59
N LEU A 129 17.17 9.04 -4.61
CA LEU A 129 17.66 10.02 -3.63
C LEU A 129 17.17 11.42 -3.99
N GLY A 130 16.88 12.24 -2.99
CA GLY A 130 16.44 13.62 -3.18
C GLY A 130 15.38 14.08 -2.19
N ASP A 131 14.81 15.23 -2.50
CA ASP A 131 13.69 15.81 -1.75
C ASP A 131 12.43 15.77 -2.62
N PHE A 132 11.43 15.12 -2.09
CA PHE A 132 10.13 14.87 -2.73
C PHE A 132 8.99 15.36 -1.84
N HIS A 133 7.76 15.22 -2.31
CA HIS A 133 6.56 15.48 -1.50
C HIS A 133 5.53 14.38 -1.75
N ILE A 134 4.78 14.02 -0.72
CA ILE A 134 3.61 13.16 -0.92
C ILE A 134 2.63 13.91 -1.81
N THR A 135 2.20 13.28 -2.90
CA THR A 135 1.28 13.87 -3.89
C THR A 135 -0.04 13.13 -3.98
N VAL A 136 -0.02 11.83 -3.72
CA VAL A 136 -1.21 10.97 -3.73
C VAL A 136 -1.15 10.01 -2.56
N LYS A 137 -2.28 9.82 -1.90
CA LYS A 137 -2.45 8.78 -0.87
C LYS A 137 -3.64 7.90 -1.25
N THR A 138 -3.51 6.59 -1.06
CA THR A 138 -4.62 5.64 -1.25
C THR A 138 -4.57 4.55 -0.19
N VAL A 139 -5.75 4.13 0.26
CA VAL A 139 -5.89 3.11 1.31
C VAL A 139 -5.59 1.69 0.82
N CYS A 140 -5.67 1.48 -0.49
CA CYS A 140 -5.34 0.20 -1.13
C CYS A 140 -4.94 0.40 -2.59
N ARG A 141 -3.96 -0.36 -3.05
CA ARG A 141 -3.50 -0.34 -4.45
C ARG A 141 -3.20 -1.75 -4.93
N HIS A 142 -3.51 -2.03 -6.18
CA HIS A 142 -2.92 -3.18 -6.87
C HIS A 142 -1.56 -2.77 -7.41
N MET A 143 -0.53 -3.54 -7.12
CA MET A 143 0.84 -3.32 -7.63
C MET A 143 1.36 -4.57 -8.35
N GLY A 144 2.42 -4.42 -9.12
CA GLY A 144 2.99 -5.50 -9.94
C GLY A 144 2.12 -5.88 -11.13
N GLU A 145 2.12 -7.17 -11.48
CA GLU A 145 1.39 -7.68 -12.63
C GLU A 145 -0.11 -7.39 -12.56
N SER A 146 -0.64 -6.78 -13.63
CA SER A 146 -2.00 -6.23 -13.62
C SER A 146 -3.09 -7.22 -14.01
N HIS A 147 -2.75 -8.36 -14.64
CA HIS A 147 -3.76 -9.33 -15.09
C HIS A 147 -4.31 -10.17 -13.93
N PHE A 148 -5.54 -10.62 -14.07
CA PHE A 148 -6.13 -11.59 -13.15
C PHE A 148 -5.42 -12.94 -13.23
N THR A 149 -5.00 -13.46 -12.09
CA THR A 149 -4.26 -14.73 -12.00
C THR A 149 -4.50 -15.43 -10.67
N ASP A 150 -4.35 -16.74 -10.67
CA ASP A 150 -4.31 -17.55 -9.44
C ASP A 150 -2.91 -18.14 -9.17
N GLN A 151 -1.93 -17.78 -10.00
CA GLN A 151 -0.53 -18.13 -9.82
C GLN A 151 0.07 -17.34 -8.67
N LEU A 152 0.83 -18.01 -7.78
CA LEU A 152 1.35 -17.43 -6.54
C LEU A 152 2.61 -16.59 -6.77
N ASP A 153 3.37 -16.91 -7.78
CA ASP A 153 4.64 -16.30 -8.18
C ASP A 153 4.49 -15.31 -9.34
N SER A 154 3.27 -14.89 -9.63
CA SER A 154 2.96 -14.01 -10.75
C SER A 154 3.49 -12.59 -10.62
N GLY A 155 3.98 -12.18 -9.44
CA GLY A 155 4.38 -10.78 -9.20
C GLY A 155 3.18 -9.83 -9.05
N ALA A 156 1.95 -10.35 -8.90
CA ALA A 156 0.75 -9.55 -8.64
C ALA A 156 0.56 -9.33 -7.13
N TYR A 157 0.43 -8.08 -6.70
CA TYR A 157 0.24 -7.68 -5.30
C TYR A 157 -1.11 -6.95 -5.14
N PRO A 158 -2.22 -7.70 -5.01
CA PRO A 158 -3.55 -7.10 -4.82
C PRO A 158 -3.69 -6.52 -3.41
N GLY A 159 -4.23 -5.31 -3.32
CA GLY A 159 -4.56 -4.72 -2.03
C GLY A 159 -3.35 -4.29 -1.19
N VAL A 160 -2.31 -3.76 -1.82
CA VAL A 160 -1.18 -3.15 -1.10
C VAL A 160 -1.70 -2.00 -0.25
N PRO A 161 -1.50 -2.05 1.09
CA PRO A 161 -2.17 -1.12 2.00
C PRO A 161 -1.37 0.17 2.22
N TRP A 162 -2.10 1.26 2.53
CA TRP A 162 -1.57 2.50 3.09
C TRP A 162 -0.48 3.17 2.23
N VAL A 163 -0.80 3.39 0.95
CA VAL A 163 0.17 3.88 -0.04
C VAL A 163 0.24 5.40 -0.04
N CYS A 164 1.44 5.94 0.07
CA CYS A 164 1.77 7.36 -0.05
C CYS A 164 2.78 7.54 -1.19
N PHE A 165 2.33 7.96 -2.36
CA PHE A 165 3.19 8.26 -3.49
C PHE A 165 3.92 9.58 -3.28
N PHE A 166 5.23 9.58 -3.48
CA PHE A 166 6.07 10.77 -3.30
C PHE A 166 6.81 11.19 -4.58
N ASP A 167 6.78 10.37 -5.60
CA ASP A 167 7.43 10.64 -6.89
C ASP A 167 6.48 10.41 -8.07
N LYS A 168 6.73 11.12 -9.19
CA LYS A 168 5.92 11.05 -10.42
C LYS A 168 6.01 9.70 -11.14
N ASP A 169 7.10 8.97 -10.96
CA ASP A 169 7.35 7.66 -11.58
C ASP A 169 6.71 6.51 -10.77
N GLY A 170 5.98 6.83 -9.69
CA GLY A 170 5.18 5.89 -8.93
C GLY A 170 5.88 5.30 -7.71
N TYR A 171 7.03 5.82 -7.31
CA TYR A 171 7.66 5.43 -6.04
C TYR A 171 6.83 5.88 -4.86
N SER A 172 6.68 4.99 -3.89
CA SER A 172 5.78 5.21 -2.74
C SER A 172 6.29 4.56 -1.46
N LEU A 173 5.80 5.08 -0.34
CA LEU A 173 5.87 4.46 0.99
C LEU A 173 4.59 3.64 1.15
N HIS A 174 4.68 2.36 1.52
CA HIS A 174 3.47 1.52 1.63
C HIS A 174 3.67 0.31 2.56
N GLY A 175 2.57 -0.24 3.05
CA GLY A 175 2.57 -1.48 3.81
C GLY A 175 2.88 -2.69 2.92
N THR A 176 3.65 -3.62 3.46
CA THR A 176 4.11 -4.81 2.75
C THR A 176 3.71 -6.05 3.53
N TYR A 177 2.87 -6.90 2.93
CA TYR A 177 2.36 -8.13 3.55
C TYR A 177 3.05 -9.41 3.05
N TRP A 178 3.92 -9.32 2.03
CA TRP A 178 4.53 -10.49 1.38
C TRP A 178 5.94 -10.83 1.87
N HIS A 179 6.55 -9.99 2.70
CA HIS A 179 7.81 -10.30 3.38
C HIS A 179 7.89 -9.61 4.76
N ASN A 180 8.82 -10.07 5.57
CA ASN A 180 9.13 -9.49 6.88
C ASN A 180 10.65 -9.24 7.05
N ASN A 181 11.34 -8.94 5.95
CA ASN A 181 12.80 -8.76 5.91
C ASN A 181 13.19 -7.27 5.99
N PHE A 182 12.54 -6.53 6.88
CA PHE A 182 12.84 -5.12 7.09
C PHE A 182 14.24 -4.92 7.70
N GLY A 183 14.93 -3.89 7.22
CA GLY A 183 16.35 -3.66 7.49
C GLY A 183 17.26 -4.12 6.34
N ASN A 184 16.68 -4.68 5.27
CA ASN A 184 17.38 -5.08 4.04
C ASN A 184 16.65 -4.55 2.82
N ARG A 185 17.36 -4.25 1.73
CA ARG A 185 16.77 -3.84 0.46
C ARG A 185 15.99 -5.01 -0.17
N MET A 186 14.76 -4.78 -0.59
CA MET A 186 13.86 -5.83 -1.10
C MET A 186 12.95 -5.38 -2.25
N SER A 187 12.80 -4.07 -2.47
CA SER A 187 11.79 -3.53 -3.39
C SER A 187 12.36 -3.22 -4.78
N HIS A 188 11.47 -2.78 -5.67
CA HIS A 188 11.81 -2.21 -6.98
C HIS A 188 11.66 -0.68 -6.98
N GLY A 189 12.14 -0.03 -5.89
CA GLY A 189 12.21 1.42 -5.73
C GLY A 189 11.27 2.00 -4.69
N CYS A 190 10.15 1.36 -4.39
CA CYS A 190 9.28 1.76 -3.29
C CYS A 190 9.96 1.54 -1.93
N VAL A 191 9.45 2.18 -0.90
CA VAL A 191 9.86 1.99 0.49
C VAL A 191 8.83 1.08 1.17
N ASN A 192 9.19 -0.18 1.34
CA ASN A 192 8.37 -1.20 1.99
C ASN A 192 8.41 -1.01 3.50
N MET A 193 7.25 -0.99 4.14
CA MET A 193 7.07 -0.82 5.58
C MET A 193 6.23 -1.95 6.17
N ARG A 194 6.33 -2.20 7.48
CA ARG A 194 5.30 -3.01 8.16
C ARG A 194 3.94 -2.38 7.96
N CYS A 195 2.90 -3.20 7.84
CA CYS A 195 1.56 -2.69 7.55
C CYS A 195 1.03 -1.74 8.64
N GLU A 196 1.33 -2.01 9.93
CA GLU A 196 0.98 -1.14 11.05
C GLU A 196 1.70 0.22 11.00
N ASP A 197 2.99 0.23 10.64
CA ASP A 197 3.79 1.47 10.51
C ASP A 197 3.30 2.30 9.32
N ALA A 198 3.03 1.66 8.19
CA ALA A 198 2.47 2.31 7.02
C ALA A 198 1.06 2.88 7.29
N LYS A 199 0.22 2.17 8.07
CA LYS A 199 -1.09 2.66 8.51
C LYS A 199 -0.95 3.91 9.37
N TRP A 200 0.00 3.90 10.32
CA TRP A 200 0.27 5.06 11.15
C TRP A 200 0.73 6.24 10.28
N LEU A 201 1.72 6.01 9.39
CA LEU A 201 2.26 7.04 8.50
C LEU A 201 1.19 7.62 7.58
N TYR A 202 0.34 6.78 6.99
CA TYR A 202 -0.77 7.20 6.14
C TYR A 202 -1.73 8.15 6.88
N ARG A 203 -2.07 7.85 8.13
CA ARG A 203 -2.95 8.67 8.97
C ARG A 203 -2.31 9.98 9.40
N TRP A 204 -1.00 9.98 9.64
CA TRP A 204 -0.23 11.13 10.09
C TRP A 204 0.16 12.08 8.96
N ALA A 205 0.47 11.54 7.77
CA ALA A 205 0.92 12.32 6.62
C ALA A 205 -0.20 13.19 6.03
N LEU A 206 0.14 14.42 5.64
CA LEU A 206 -0.77 15.35 4.97
C LEU A 206 -0.74 15.14 3.44
N PRO A 207 -1.85 15.47 2.73
CA PRO A 207 -3.13 15.93 3.27
C PRO A 207 -3.85 14.84 4.08
N PRO A 208 -4.70 15.22 5.06
CA PRO A 208 -5.44 14.24 5.84
C PRO A 208 -6.50 13.56 4.97
N ALA A 209 -6.62 12.24 5.10
CA ALA A 209 -7.66 11.46 4.42
C ALA A 209 -8.84 11.23 5.35
N GLN A 210 -10.06 11.24 4.80
CA GLN A 210 -11.27 10.86 5.51
C GLN A 210 -11.55 9.36 5.34
N PRO A 211 -12.36 8.73 6.20
CA PRO A 211 -12.66 7.30 6.12
C PRO A 211 -13.31 6.85 4.81
N GLU A 212 -14.03 7.74 4.13
CA GLU A 212 -14.68 7.52 2.84
C GLU A 212 -13.77 7.72 1.63
N ASP A 213 -12.59 8.29 1.83
CA ASP A 213 -11.66 8.55 0.74
C ASP A 213 -10.94 7.26 0.31
N TRP A 214 -11.21 6.82 -0.91
CA TRP A 214 -10.37 5.79 -1.53
C TRP A 214 -8.98 6.32 -1.81
N GLN A 215 -8.93 7.51 -2.42
CA GLN A 215 -7.69 8.17 -2.83
C GLN A 215 -7.86 9.68 -2.69
N ILE A 216 -6.82 10.31 -2.21
CA ILE A 216 -6.72 11.76 -2.17
C ILE A 216 -5.46 12.21 -2.90
N SER A 217 -5.52 13.39 -3.49
CA SER A 217 -4.38 14.04 -4.16
C SER A 217 -4.18 15.42 -3.58
N GLY A 218 -2.93 15.85 -3.51
CA GLY A 218 -2.59 17.18 -3.01
C GLY A 218 -1.10 17.30 -2.69
N TRP A 219 -0.65 18.52 -2.46
CA TRP A 219 0.73 18.79 -2.08
C TRP A 219 0.94 18.53 -0.58
N GLY A 220 1.46 17.36 -0.28
CA GLY A 220 1.65 16.87 1.09
C GLY A 220 2.99 17.25 1.72
N ILE A 221 3.36 16.50 2.76
CA ILE A 221 4.61 16.70 3.49
C ILE A 221 5.83 16.29 2.66
N ARG A 222 6.99 16.85 3.01
CA ARG A 222 8.27 16.52 2.40
C ARG A 222 8.71 15.10 2.75
N VAL A 223 9.30 14.42 1.77
CA VAL A 223 10.00 13.13 1.90
C VAL A 223 11.43 13.33 1.44
N SER A 224 12.38 13.26 2.37
CA SER A 224 13.80 13.41 2.11
C SER A 224 14.44 12.03 2.07
N VAL A 225 14.91 11.60 0.90
CA VAL A 225 15.60 10.31 0.73
C VAL A 225 17.09 10.54 0.70
N ARG A 226 17.82 9.95 1.61
CA ARG A 226 19.25 10.10 1.82
C ARG A 226 19.96 8.75 1.76
N PRO A 227 21.29 8.75 1.48
CA PRO A 227 22.11 7.53 1.55
C PRO A 227 21.97 6.77 2.85
#